data_8cd151a652151bb1cf784e887333a455
#
_entry.id   8cd151a652151bb1cf784e887333a455
#
_cell.length_a   1.000
_cell.length_b   1.000
_cell.length_c   1.000
_cell.angle_alpha   90.00
_cell.angle_beta   90.00
_cell.angle_gamma   90.00
#
_symmetry.space_group_name_H-M   'P 1'
#
loop_
_entity.id
_entity.type
_entity.pdbx_description
1 polymer ?
#
loop_
_entity_poly.entity_id
_entity_poly.type
_entity_poly.pdbx_seq_one_letter_code
_entity_poly.pdbx_strand_id
1 'polypeptide(L)'
;MTEVSDSACPNLDEMNAREVLAELFSDAHTAYTFTDEPVTDQQLRAAYDLAQWAPTGVNGQPLRVAIVRGGAAKQNLLNALPRGNKEQAQGAPLVLVCGAKLDFHHDLPSLHPRGQRYEQLLTANGKMRTLMAHTSATIQVAYLILALRAQGLETGPMNPDDAQLLHDYFFPGEDIEPILVINVGHSGTDAYQERGPRVGYDEVFREPQVNA
;
A
#
# COMPACT_ATOMS: atom_id res chain seq x y z
N MET A 1 -23.91 -18.04 24.51
CA MET A 1 -23.63 -16.65 24.15
C MET A 1 -22.23 -16.39 24.67
N THR A 2 -21.25 -16.59 23.83
CA THR A 2 -19.82 -16.31 24.13
C THR A 2 -19.56 -14.90 23.64
N GLU A 3 -19.25 -14.00 24.56
CA GLU A 3 -18.79 -12.65 24.26
C GLU A 3 -17.50 -12.75 23.46
N VAL A 4 -17.54 -12.27 22.22
CA VAL A 4 -16.35 -11.99 21.43
C VAL A 4 -15.67 -10.82 22.11
N SER A 5 -14.48 -11.04 22.67
CA SER A 5 -13.66 -9.97 23.22
C SER A 5 -13.33 -9.00 22.09
N ASP A 6 -13.88 -7.81 22.21
CA ASP A 6 -13.52 -6.63 21.43
C ASP A 6 -12.03 -6.35 21.68
N SER A 7 -11.14 -6.85 20.83
CA SER A 7 -9.73 -6.43 20.84
C SER A 7 -9.71 -5.02 20.24
N ALA A 8 -10.04 -4.05 21.09
CA ALA A 8 -10.03 -2.65 20.73
C ALA A 8 -8.63 -2.26 20.23
N CYS A 9 -8.55 -1.61 19.08
CA CYS A 9 -7.42 -0.74 18.74
C CYS A 9 -7.02 0.07 19.97
N PRO A 10 -5.72 0.24 20.26
CA PRO A 10 -5.29 1.07 21.38
C PRO A 10 -6.00 2.43 21.27
N ASN A 11 -6.61 2.84 22.36
CA ASN A 11 -7.37 4.09 22.40
C ASN A 11 -6.40 5.25 22.13
N LEU A 12 -6.48 5.88 20.98
CA LEU A 12 -5.60 6.99 20.58
C LEU A 12 -5.64 8.16 21.58
N ASP A 13 -6.67 8.25 22.42
CA ASP A 13 -6.79 9.23 23.50
C ASP A 13 -5.80 8.99 24.66
N GLU A 14 -5.22 7.79 24.77
CA GLU A 14 -4.27 7.42 25.81
C GLU A 14 -2.79 7.48 25.37
N MET A 15 -2.54 7.52 24.06
CA MET A 15 -1.19 7.64 23.50
C MET A 15 -0.83 9.12 23.30
N ASN A 16 0.35 9.52 23.79
CA ASN A 16 0.84 10.85 23.45
C ASN A 16 1.29 10.87 21.95
N ALA A 17 1.23 12.05 21.32
CA ALA A 17 1.54 12.21 19.90
C ALA A 17 2.95 11.70 19.52
N ARG A 18 3.90 11.69 20.46
CA ARG A 18 5.27 11.20 20.22
C ARG A 18 5.30 9.67 20.10
N GLU A 19 4.50 8.95 20.88
CA GLU A 19 4.39 7.48 20.82
C GLU A 19 3.74 7.05 19.51
N VAL A 20 2.65 7.71 19.11
CA VAL A 20 2.01 7.46 17.81
C VAL A 20 2.99 7.67 16.65
N LEU A 21 3.77 8.75 16.66
CA LEU A 21 4.78 9.00 15.64
C LEU A 21 5.90 7.95 15.65
N ALA A 22 6.30 7.47 16.83
CA ALA A 22 7.29 6.41 16.93
C ALA A 22 6.78 5.12 16.28
N GLU A 23 5.58 4.66 16.60
CA GLU A 23 4.97 3.46 16.00
C GLU A 23 4.83 3.56 14.49
N LEU A 24 4.41 4.70 13.98
CA LEU A 24 4.21 4.88 12.54
C LEU A 24 5.52 4.96 11.75
N PHE A 25 6.61 5.47 12.35
CA PHE A 25 7.85 5.81 11.65
C PHE A 25 9.10 5.19 12.25
N SER A 26 9.55 5.65 13.45
CA SER A 26 10.86 5.28 13.96
C SER A 26 10.93 3.83 14.45
N ASP A 27 9.87 3.30 14.99
CA ASP A 27 9.81 1.94 15.53
C ASP A 27 9.23 0.93 14.54
N ALA A 28 8.60 1.44 13.47
CA ALA A 28 8.05 0.61 12.41
C ALA A 28 9.13 -0.15 11.64
N HIS A 29 8.92 -1.44 11.41
CA HIS A 29 9.79 -2.34 10.65
C HIS A 29 9.00 -3.01 9.50
N THR A 30 9.72 -3.60 8.55
CA THR A 30 9.16 -4.60 7.64
C THR A 30 9.05 -5.91 8.41
N ALA A 31 7.83 -6.46 8.52
CA ALA A 31 7.61 -7.75 9.15
C ALA A 31 7.91 -8.89 8.17
N TYR A 32 8.65 -9.89 8.62
CA TYR A 32 9.02 -11.08 7.86
C TYR A 32 8.24 -12.32 8.28
N THR A 33 7.74 -12.35 9.52
CA THR A 33 6.89 -13.43 10.04
C THR A 33 5.61 -12.84 10.66
N PHE A 34 4.54 -13.60 10.58
CA PHE A 34 3.22 -13.19 11.03
C PHE A 34 2.60 -14.30 11.89
N THR A 35 1.65 -13.92 12.74
CA THR A 35 0.77 -14.89 13.43
C THR A 35 -0.36 -15.32 12.50
N ASP A 36 -1.09 -16.36 12.90
CA ASP A 36 -2.30 -16.83 12.19
C ASP A 36 -3.54 -15.96 12.48
N GLU A 37 -3.39 -14.91 13.31
CA GLU A 37 -4.50 -14.00 13.62
C GLU A 37 -5.01 -13.32 12.35
N PRO A 38 -6.31 -13.42 12.05
CA PRO A 38 -6.84 -12.89 10.81
C PRO A 38 -6.94 -11.37 10.84
N VAL A 39 -6.56 -10.73 9.74
CA VAL A 39 -6.85 -9.30 9.50
C VAL A 39 -8.31 -9.15 9.09
N THR A 40 -9.08 -8.39 9.86
CA THR A 40 -10.52 -8.21 9.65
C THR A 40 -10.83 -7.19 8.55
N ASP A 41 -12.04 -7.29 7.97
CA ASP A 41 -12.52 -6.27 7.03
C ASP A 41 -12.74 -4.92 7.71
N GLN A 42 -13.02 -4.91 9.02
CA GLN A 42 -13.16 -3.68 9.79
C GLN A 42 -11.82 -2.93 9.89
N GLN A 43 -10.72 -3.64 10.18
CA GLN A 43 -9.37 -3.04 10.18
C GLN A 43 -8.99 -2.49 8.81
N LEU A 44 -9.30 -3.24 7.72
CA LEU A 44 -9.02 -2.75 6.36
C LEU A 44 -9.84 -1.50 6.00
N ARG A 45 -11.11 -1.45 6.40
CA ARG A 45 -11.95 -0.25 6.19
C ARG A 45 -11.43 0.93 6.97
N ALA A 46 -11.09 0.74 8.24
CA ALA A 46 -10.51 1.79 9.08
C ALA A 46 -9.17 2.32 8.52
N ALA A 47 -8.31 1.41 7.99
CA ALA A 47 -7.10 1.82 7.30
C ALA A 47 -7.40 2.61 6.01
N TYR A 48 -8.39 2.18 5.21
CA TYR A 48 -8.79 2.92 4.01
C TYR A 48 -9.36 4.30 4.34
N ASP A 49 -10.15 4.45 5.40
CA ASP A 49 -10.72 5.73 5.84
C ASP A 49 -9.64 6.78 6.14
N LEU A 50 -8.45 6.34 6.54
CA LEU A 50 -7.27 7.20 6.68
C LEU A 50 -6.52 7.38 5.35
N ALA A 51 -6.25 6.29 4.64
CA ALA A 51 -5.43 6.28 3.43
C ALA A 51 -6.07 7.01 2.24
N GLN A 52 -7.41 7.09 2.16
CA GLN A 52 -8.14 7.77 1.09
C GLN A 52 -7.78 9.26 0.95
N TRP A 53 -7.25 9.88 2.01
CA TRP A 53 -6.85 11.29 2.02
C TRP A 53 -5.46 11.55 1.42
N ALA A 54 -4.81 10.53 0.88
CA ALA A 54 -3.54 10.68 0.17
C ALA A 54 -3.70 11.67 -1.00
N PRO A 55 -2.76 12.64 -1.17
CA PRO A 55 -2.80 13.55 -2.31
C PRO A 55 -2.52 12.80 -3.61
N THR A 56 -3.27 13.11 -4.66
CA THR A 56 -3.09 12.54 -5.99
C THR A 56 -3.16 13.62 -7.06
N GLY A 57 -2.45 13.42 -8.17
CA GLY A 57 -2.51 14.32 -9.31
C GLY A 57 -3.97 14.51 -9.78
N VAL A 58 -4.44 15.76 -9.80
CA VAL A 58 -5.82 16.15 -10.16
C VAL A 58 -6.93 15.38 -9.45
N ASN A 59 -6.67 14.91 -8.24
CA ASN A 59 -7.57 14.03 -7.47
C ASN A 59 -7.95 12.72 -8.19
N GLY A 60 -7.00 12.16 -8.97
CA GLY A 60 -7.27 11.01 -9.86
C GLY A 60 -7.43 9.66 -9.17
N GLN A 61 -6.92 9.51 -7.95
CA GLN A 61 -7.10 8.34 -7.08
C GLN A 61 -6.97 6.98 -7.79
N PRO A 62 -5.84 6.71 -8.47
CA PRO A 62 -5.68 5.54 -9.33
C PRO A 62 -5.41 4.23 -8.60
N LEU A 63 -5.19 4.22 -7.29
CA LEU A 63 -4.91 2.99 -6.55
C LEU A 63 -6.09 2.01 -6.64
N ARG A 64 -5.79 0.76 -6.99
CA ARG A 64 -6.69 -0.40 -6.86
C ARG A 64 -5.97 -1.50 -6.09
N VAL A 65 -6.70 -2.24 -5.27
CA VAL A 65 -6.11 -3.25 -4.38
C VAL A 65 -6.91 -4.53 -4.44
N ALA A 66 -6.25 -5.63 -4.79
CA ALA A 66 -6.82 -6.96 -4.64
C ALA A 66 -6.43 -7.55 -3.28
N ILE A 67 -7.41 -8.15 -2.60
CA ILE A 67 -7.27 -8.72 -1.25
C ILE A 67 -7.09 -10.23 -1.38
N VAL A 68 -5.97 -10.77 -0.89
CA VAL A 68 -5.61 -12.19 -0.98
C VAL A 68 -5.47 -12.78 0.42
N ARG A 69 -6.45 -13.61 0.83
CA ARG A 69 -6.47 -14.23 2.17
C ARG A 69 -6.00 -15.69 2.17
N GLY A 70 -6.19 -16.45 1.09
CA GLY A 70 -5.80 -17.87 1.05
C GLY A 70 -6.28 -18.59 -0.21
N GLY A 71 -6.27 -19.92 -0.18
CA GLY A 71 -6.75 -20.77 -1.27
C GLY A 71 -5.99 -20.62 -2.59
N ALA A 72 -6.69 -20.79 -3.70
CA ALA A 72 -6.11 -20.69 -5.04
C ALA A 72 -5.52 -19.29 -5.33
N ALA A 73 -6.14 -18.23 -4.83
CA ALA A 73 -5.64 -16.86 -4.99
C ALA A 73 -4.25 -16.69 -4.36
N LYS A 74 -4.01 -17.30 -3.19
CA LYS A 74 -2.69 -17.27 -2.53
C LYS A 74 -1.65 -18.04 -3.34
N GLN A 75 -1.99 -19.20 -3.92
CA GLN A 75 -1.09 -19.95 -4.78
C GLN A 75 -0.73 -19.17 -6.05
N ASN A 76 -1.69 -18.52 -6.68
CA ASN A 76 -1.47 -17.66 -7.84
C ASN A 76 -0.53 -16.50 -7.50
N LEU A 77 -0.73 -15.84 -6.35
CA LEU A 77 0.15 -14.80 -5.86
C LEU A 77 1.60 -15.29 -5.72
N LEU A 78 1.80 -16.44 -5.06
CA LEU A 78 3.13 -17.00 -4.83
C LEU A 78 3.88 -17.33 -6.11
N ASN A 79 3.18 -17.67 -7.20
CA ASN A 79 3.80 -17.92 -8.50
C ASN A 79 4.45 -16.66 -9.08
N ALA A 80 3.90 -15.49 -8.80
CA ALA A 80 4.36 -14.19 -9.31
C ALA A 80 5.39 -13.49 -8.40
N LEU A 81 5.79 -14.11 -7.27
CA LEU A 81 6.75 -13.51 -6.35
C LEU A 81 8.15 -14.09 -6.52
N PRO A 82 9.21 -13.28 -6.25
CA PRO A 82 10.58 -13.76 -6.14
C PRO A 82 10.69 -14.87 -5.09
N ARG A 83 11.58 -15.83 -5.33
CA ARG A 83 11.75 -16.99 -4.43
C ARG A 83 11.95 -16.59 -2.96
N GLY A 84 12.71 -15.53 -2.69
CA GLY A 84 13.00 -15.06 -1.32
C GLY A 84 11.78 -14.46 -0.59
N ASN A 85 10.74 -14.07 -1.33
CA ASN A 85 9.53 -13.43 -0.76
C ASN A 85 8.37 -14.43 -0.58
N LYS A 86 8.47 -15.64 -1.18
CA LYS A 86 7.37 -16.62 -1.17
C LYS A 86 7.03 -17.11 0.23
N GLU A 87 8.04 -17.40 1.04
CA GLU A 87 7.86 -17.90 2.41
C GLU A 87 7.16 -16.86 3.29
N GLN A 88 7.59 -15.61 3.23
CA GLN A 88 6.97 -14.52 3.97
C GLN A 88 5.51 -14.30 3.55
N ALA A 89 5.26 -14.27 2.22
CA ALA A 89 3.91 -14.12 1.70
C ALA A 89 3.03 -15.34 2.04
N GLN A 90 3.57 -16.55 2.06
CA GLN A 90 2.84 -17.75 2.47
C GLN A 90 2.38 -17.67 3.93
N GLY A 91 3.23 -17.17 4.83
CA GLY A 91 2.94 -17.04 6.26
C GLY A 91 2.03 -15.86 6.63
N ALA A 92 1.87 -14.85 5.76
CA ALA A 92 1.03 -13.71 6.06
C ALA A 92 -0.47 -14.09 5.99
N PRO A 93 -1.32 -13.72 6.98
CA PRO A 93 -2.75 -14.01 6.95
C PRO A 93 -3.49 -13.26 5.84
N LEU A 94 -2.95 -12.13 5.41
CA LEU A 94 -3.47 -11.30 4.34
C LEU A 94 -2.32 -10.80 3.45
N VAL A 95 -2.55 -10.75 2.13
CA VAL A 95 -1.67 -10.06 1.20
C VAL A 95 -2.50 -9.11 0.32
N LEU A 96 -2.01 -7.91 0.14
CA LEU A 96 -2.61 -6.89 -0.74
C LEU A 96 -1.77 -6.80 -2.01
N VAL A 97 -2.42 -6.95 -3.18
CA VAL A 97 -1.81 -6.66 -4.48
C VAL A 97 -2.26 -5.27 -4.90
N CYS A 98 -1.34 -4.32 -4.85
CA CYS A 98 -1.61 -2.92 -5.18
C CYS A 98 -1.30 -2.65 -6.65
N GLY A 99 -2.23 -2.02 -7.35
CA GLY A 99 -2.09 -1.67 -8.76
C GLY A 99 -2.46 -0.21 -9.05
N ALA A 100 -1.90 0.33 -10.11
CA ALA A 100 -2.20 1.63 -10.65
C ALA A 100 -3.20 1.50 -11.82
N LYS A 101 -4.42 2.03 -11.65
CA LYS A 101 -5.42 2.11 -12.73
C LYS A 101 -4.95 3.13 -13.76
N LEU A 102 -4.57 2.68 -14.97
CA LEU A 102 -3.98 3.53 -16.00
C LEU A 102 -5.02 4.38 -16.74
N ASP A 103 -6.26 3.93 -16.78
CA ASP A 103 -7.40 4.65 -17.36
C ASP A 103 -8.18 5.51 -16.35
N PHE A 104 -7.58 5.81 -15.17
CA PHE A 104 -8.18 6.61 -14.09
C PHE A 104 -8.75 7.96 -14.55
N HIS A 105 -8.25 8.48 -15.67
CA HIS A 105 -8.65 9.78 -16.19
C HIS A 105 -10.12 9.83 -16.61
N HIS A 106 -10.75 8.70 -16.90
CA HIS A 106 -12.18 8.60 -17.18
C HIS A 106 -13.04 8.86 -15.94
N ASP A 107 -12.49 8.71 -14.74
CA ASP A 107 -13.18 8.99 -13.47
C ASP A 107 -13.15 10.50 -13.11
N LEU A 108 -12.22 11.28 -13.71
CA LEU A 108 -11.98 12.68 -13.38
C LEU A 108 -13.19 13.61 -13.50
N PRO A 109 -14.12 13.44 -14.46
CA PRO A 109 -15.32 14.28 -14.52
C PRO A 109 -16.15 14.26 -13.23
N SER A 110 -16.11 13.17 -12.46
CA SER A 110 -16.79 13.03 -11.16
C SER A 110 -15.92 13.44 -9.96
N LEU A 111 -14.60 13.46 -10.11
CA LEU A 111 -13.64 13.63 -9.02
C LEU A 111 -13.04 15.04 -8.93
N HIS A 112 -13.14 15.86 -9.99
CA HIS A 112 -12.48 17.16 -10.05
C HIS A 112 -13.32 18.20 -10.79
N PRO A 113 -13.43 19.46 -10.31
CA PRO A 113 -14.24 20.50 -10.94
C PRO A 113 -13.91 20.79 -12.42
N ARG A 114 -12.66 20.55 -12.83
CA ARG A 114 -12.20 20.65 -14.23
C ARG A 114 -11.91 19.28 -14.83
N GLY A 115 -12.61 18.23 -14.37
CA GLY A 115 -12.33 16.84 -14.71
C GLY A 115 -12.40 16.54 -16.20
N GLN A 116 -13.42 17.05 -16.90
CA GLN A 116 -13.55 16.87 -18.36
C GLN A 116 -12.34 17.41 -19.15
N ARG A 117 -11.79 18.56 -18.73
CA ARG A 117 -10.59 19.11 -19.37
C ARG A 117 -9.37 18.23 -19.15
N TYR A 118 -9.19 17.71 -17.93
CA TYR A 118 -8.08 16.83 -17.60
C TYR A 118 -8.22 15.46 -18.25
N GLU A 119 -9.43 14.92 -18.34
CA GLU A 119 -9.70 13.70 -19.08
C GLU A 119 -9.25 13.81 -20.54
N GLN A 120 -9.65 14.87 -21.25
CA GLN A 120 -9.23 15.13 -22.63
C GLN A 120 -7.71 15.27 -22.77
N LEU A 121 -7.06 16.01 -21.85
CA LEU A 121 -5.61 16.19 -21.84
C LEU A 121 -4.88 14.86 -21.67
N LEU A 122 -5.31 14.04 -20.73
CA LEU A 122 -4.67 12.76 -20.41
C LEU A 122 -5.00 11.67 -21.43
N THR A 123 -6.16 11.74 -22.09
CA THR A 123 -6.46 10.90 -23.25
C THR A 123 -5.48 11.18 -24.40
N ALA A 124 -5.18 12.46 -24.65
CA ALA A 124 -4.23 12.84 -25.71
C ALA A 124 -2.76 12.60 -25.33
N ASN A 125 -2.43 12.39 -24.06
CA ASN A 125 -1.06 12.23 -23.58
C ASN A 125 -0.89 10.98 -22.68
N GLY A 126 -0.78 9.81 -23.33
CA GLY A 126 -0.66 8.53 -22.65
C GLY A 126 0.56 8.43 -21.72
N LYS A 127 1.71 8.98 -22.09
CA LYS A 127 2.92 8.97 -21.25
C LYS A 127 2.71 9.74 -19.93
N MET A 128 2.13 10.93 -20.02
CA MET A 128 1.81 11.75 -18.86
C MET A 128 0.78 11.04 -17.95
N ARG A 129 -0.24 10.44 -18.56
CA ARG A 129 -1.27 9.67 -17.88
C ARG A 129 -0.67 8.50 -17.07
N THR A 130 0.13 7.66 -17.72
CA THR A 130 0.80 6.53 -17.04
C THR A 130 1.70 6.99 -15.90
N LEU A 131 2.55 8.00 -16.12
CA LEU A 131 3.41 8.56 -15.08
C LEU A 131 2.58 9.09 -13.90
N MET A 132 1.48 9.79 -14.17
CA MET A 132 0.60 10.33 -13.13
C MET A 132 -0.12 9.22 -12.37
N ALA A 133 -0.57 8.15 -13.04
CA ALA A 133 -1.17 6.98 -12.40
C ALA A 133 -0.19 6.32 -11.43
N HIS A 134 1.02 6.01 -11.87
CA HIS A 134 2.05 5.37 -11.04
C HIS A 134 2.45 6.24 -9.86
N THR A 135 2.78 7.52 -10.08
CA THR A 135 3.17 8.43 -9.00
C THR A 135 2.08 8.56 -7.96
N SER A 136 0.83 8.77 -8.39
CA SER A 136 -0.31 8.93 -7.48
C SER A 136 -0.63 7.63 -6.72
N ALA A 137 -0.64 6.48 -7.41
CA ALA A 137 -0.87 5.18 -6.76
C ALA A 137 0.23 4.85 -5.74
N THR A 138 1.50 5.16 -6.05
CA THR A 138 2.62 4.95 -5.11
C THR A 138 2.47 5.81 -3.85
N ILE A 139 2.05 7.07 -3.98
CA ILE A 139 1.75 7.91 -2.81
C ILE A 139 0.60 7.30 -2.00
N GLN A 140 -0.49 6.87 -2.64
CA GLN A 140 -1.61 6.22 -1.95
C GLN A 140 -1.19 4.93 -1.24
N VAL A 141 -0.29 4.13 -1.83
CA VAL A 141 0.28 2.94 -1.18
C VAL A 141 1.08 3.30 0.08
N ALA A 142 1.89 4.37 0.04
CA ALA A 142 2.62 4.82 1.21
C ALA A 142 1.67 5.23 2.36
N TYR A 143 0.60 5.95 2.04
CA TYR A 143 -0.46 6.27 3.01
C TYR A 143 -1.16 5.02 3.54
N LEU A 144 -1.44 4.04 2.67
CA LEU A 144 -2.06 2.77 3.08
C LEU A 144 -1.17 2.00 4.07
N ILE A 145 0.15 1.95 3.84
CA ILE A 145 1.10 1.33 4.77
C ILE A 145 1.04 2.00 6.14
N LEU A 146 1.08 3.33 6.20
CA LEU A 146 0.97 4.07 7.46
C LEU A 146 -0.39 3.85 8.13
N ALA A 147 -1.47 3.83 7.35
CA ALA A 147 -2.81 3.60 7.84
C ALA A 147 -3.01 2.18 8.40
N LEU A 148 -2.42 1.15 7.78
CA LEU A 148 -2.43 -0.22 8.31
C LEU A 148 -1.67 -0.29 9.65
N ARG A 149 -0.51 0.36 9.77
CA ARG A 149 0.24 0.47 11.02
C ARG A 149 -0.58 1.17 12.11
N ALA A 150 -1.31 2.23 11.77
CA ALA A 150 -2.21 2.92 12.70
C ALA A 150 -3.38 2.04 13.19
N GLN A 151 -3.64 0.90 12.54
CA GLN A 151 -4.57 -0.14 12.99
C GLN A 151 -3.88 -1.26 13.77
N GLY A 152 -2.62 -1.10 14.18
CA GLY A 152 -1.83 -2.12 14.88
C GLY A 152 -1.43 -3.30 13.97
N LEU A 153 -1.43 -3.11 12.64
CA LEU A 153 -1.06 -4.14 11.68
C LEU A 153 0.36 -3.94 11.18
N GLU A 154 1.10 -5.03 11.12
CA GLU A 154 2.41 -5.07 10.51
C GLU A 154 2.32 -5.17 8.99
N THR A 155 3.30 -4.59 8.31
CA THR A 155 3.38 -4.58 6.86
C THR A 155 4.72 -5.07 6.35
N GLY A 156 4.69 -5.88 5.29
CA GLY A 156 5.88 -6.34 4.56
C GLY A 156 5.75 -5.99 3.07
N PRO A 157 6.08 -4.74 2.66
CA PRO A 157 6.00 -4.36 1.26
C PRO A 157 7.14 -4.98 0.44
N MET A 158 6.81 -5.43 -0.79
CA MET A 158 7.75 -6.06 -1.72
C MET A 158 7.38 -5.77 -3.17
N ASN A 159 8.38 -5.77 -4.04
CA ASN A 159 8.13 -5.70 -5.47
C ASN A 159 7.69 -7.09 -6.00
N PRO A 160 6.76 -7.14 -6.97
CA PRO A 160 6.48 -8.36 -7.71
C PRO A 160 7.68 -8.74 -8.60
N ASP A 161 7.82 -10.04 -8.90
CA ASP A 161 8.76 -10.55 -9.91
C ASP A 161 8.11 -10.55 -11.30
N ASP A 162 6.85 -10.94 -11.34
CA ASP A 162 6.05 -11.01 -12.56
C ASP A 162 4.75 -10.19 -12.40
N ALA A 163 4.82 -8.91 -12.77
CA ALA A 163 3.68 -8.00 -12.71
C ALA A 163 2.57 -8.41 -13.69
N GLN A 164 2.93 -8.99 -14.86
CA GLN A 164 1.94 -9.45 -15.84
C GLN A 164 1.13 -10.61 -15.28
N LEU A 165 1.78 -11.56 -14.62
CA LEU A 165 1.09 -12.69 -14.01
C LEU A 165 0.16 -12.24 -12.87
N LEU A 166 0.57 -11.23 -12.07
CA LEU A 166 -0.32 -10.62 -11.07
C LEU A 166 -1.52 -9.92 -11.71
N HIS A 167 -1.33 -9.21 -12.82
CA HIS A 167 -2.42 -8.60 -13.56
C HIS A 167 -3.42 -9.66 -14.02
N ASP A 168 -2.95 -10.73 -14.66
CA ASP A 168 -3.80 -11.78 -15.23
C ASP A 168 -4.63 -12.50 -14.14
N TYR A 169 -4.08 -12.62 -12.93
CA TYR A 169 -4.78 -13.26 -11.81
C TYR A 169 -5.72 -12.33 -11.04
N PHE A 170 -5.35 -11.06 -10.86
CA PHE A 170 -6.03 -10.19 -9.89
C PHE A 170 -6.76 -9.00 -10.52
N PHE A 171 -6.45 -8.64 -11.76
CA PHE A 171 -7.06 -7.54 -12.49
C PHE A 171 -7.40 -7.90 -13.95
N PRO A 172 -7.95 -9.10 -14.23
CA PRO A 172 -8.16 -9.56 -15.60
C PRO A 172 -9.12 -8.65 -16.37
N GLY A 173 -8.67 -8.13 -17.50
CA GLY A 173 -9.48 -7.26 -18.37
C GLY A 173 -9.60 -5.81 -17.89
N GLU A 174 -8.90 -5.43 -16.82
CA GLU A 174 -8.83 -4.06 -16.33
C GLU A 174 -7.51 -3.40 -16.77
N ASP A 175 -7.50 -2.09 -16.99
CA ASP A 175 -6.27 -1.32 -17.31
C ASP A 175 -5.55 -0.94 -16.00
N ILE A 176 -5.12 -1.98 -15.24
CA ILE A 176 -4.44 -1.85 -13.95
C ILE A 176 -3.07 -2.51 -14.00
N GLU A 177 -2.03 -1.76 -13.71
CA GLU A 177 -0.67 -2.27 -13.60
C GLU A 177 -0.31 -2.55 -12.14
N PRO A 178 0.00 -3.82 -11.74
CA PRO A 178 0.48 -4.13 -10.40
C PRO A 178 1.82 -3.43 -10.12
N ILE A 179 1.89 -2.70 -8.99
CA ILE A 179 3.06 -1.90 -8.62
C ILE A 179 3.75 -2.36 -7.34
N LEU A 180 3.01 -2.96 -6.42
CA LEU A 180 3.53 -3.41 -5.14
C LEU A 180 2.67 -4.53 -4.56
N VAL A 181 3.30 -5.41 -3.78
CA VAL A 181 2.63 -6.42 -2.95
C VAL A 181 2.93 -6.12 -1.49
N ILE A 182 1.93 -6.23 -0.60
CA ILE A 182 2.10 -5.95 0.83
C ILE A 182 1.58 -7.15 1.62
N ASN A 183 2.46 -7.82 2.36
CA ASN A 183 2.06 -8.75 3.41
C ASN A 183 1.49 -7.96 4.58
N VAL A 184 0.38 -8.39 5.15
CA VAL A 184 -0.30 -7.71 6.26
C VAL A 184 -0.73 -8.73 7.31
N GLY A 185 -0.52 -8.42 8.58
CA GLY A 185 -0.91 -9.27 9.70
C GLY A 185 -0.42 -8.72 11.03
N HIS A 186 -0.46 -9.55 12.06
CA HIS A 186 0.15 -9.26 13.35
C HIS A 186 1.54 -9.91 13.43
N SER A 187 2.49 -9.27 14.11
CA SER A 187 3.89 -9.74 14.18
C SER A 187 3.99 -11.14 14.79
N GLY A 188 4.71 -12.02 14.10
CA GLY A 188 5.09 -13.34 14.59
C GLY A 188 6.35 -13.31 15.46
N THR A 189 6.84 -14.48 15.82
CA THR A 189 8.12 -14.63 16.52
C THR A 189 9.26 -14.21 15.57
N ASP A 190 10.24 -13.44 16.08
CA ASP A 190 11.38 -12.94 15.32
C ASP A 190 10.98 -12.22 14.01
N ALA A 191 9.89 -11.42 14.10
CA ALA A 191 9.28 -10.78 12.94
C ALA A 191 10.20 -9.74 12.26
N TYR A 192 11.20 -9.22 12.95
CA TYR A 192 11.99 -8.09 12.46
C TYR A 192 13.47 -8.44 12.31
N GLN A 193 14.08 -7.85 11.29
CA GLN A 193 15.53 -7.84 11.11
C GLN A 193 16.12 -6.55 11.70
N GLU A 194 17.44 -6.57 11.95
CA GLU A 194 18.18 -5.39 12.35
C GLU A 194 17.97 -4.25 11.33
N ARG A 195 17.75 -3.04 11.84
CA ARG A 195 17.49 -1.88 10.99
C ARG A 195 18.76 -1.47 10.23
N GLY A 196 18.65 -1.45 8.92
CA GLY A 196 19.72 -0.93 8.05
C GLY A 196 19.95 0.59 8.25
N PRO A 197 21.13 1.10 7.89
CA PRO A 197 21.45 2.52 7.96
C PRO A 197 20.54 3.36 7.06
N ARG A 198 20.50 4.66 7.32
CA ARG A 198 19.81 5.65 6.49
C ARG A 198 20.84 6.67 5.98
N VAL A 199 20.60 7.15 4.75
CA VAL A 199 21.38 8.26 4.20
C VAL A 199 21.17 9.53 5.02
N GLY A 200 22.21 10.37 5.12
CA GLY A 200 22.16 11.61 5.90
C GLY A 200 21.28 12.69 5.27
N TYR A 201 20.85 13.66 6.09
CA TYR A 201 20.01 14.78 5.66
C TYR A 201 20.60 15.52 4.45
N ASP A 202 21.88 15.88 4.50
CA ASP A 202 22.56 16.68 3.47
C ASP A 202 22.75 15.93 2.13
N GLU A 203 22.61 14.60 2.16
CA GLU A 203 22.65 13.76 0.96
C GLU A 203 21.30 13.75 0.24
N VAL A 204 20.21 13.84 1.02
CA VAL A 204 18.84 13.84 0.51
C VAL A 204 18.37 15.24 0.14
N PHE A 205 18.70 16.25 0.97
CA PHE A 205 18.30 17.65 0.80
C PHE A 205 19.47 18.48 0.34
N ARG A 206 19.37 19.07 -0.84
CA ARG A 206 20.43 19.88 -1.45
C ARG A 206 19.86 21.20 -1.97
N GLU A 207 20.53 22.30 -1.66
CA GLU A 207 20.25 23.57 -2.30
C GLU A 207 20.92 23.59 -3.69
N PRO A 208 20.21 23.95 -4.77
CA PRO A 208 20.82 24.03 -6.09
C PRO A 208 21.84 25.19 -6.14
N GLN A 209 23.02 24.90 -6.65
CA GLN A 209 23.97 25.97 -6.98
C GLN A 209 23.50 26.67 -8.27
N VAL A 210 22.89 27.84 -8.12
CA VAL A 210 22.54 28.71 -9.26
C VAL A 210 23.76 29.51 -9.60
N ASN A 211 24.43 29.20 -10.72
CA ASN A 211 25.45 30.08 -11.26
C ASN A 211 24.78 31.40 -11.67
N ALA A 212 25.20 32.51 -11.05
CA ALA A 212 24.73 33.87 -11.34
C ALA A 212 25.20 34.32 -12.72
#